data_0ef3e0d3f2d08e668d3e0b551cbc9b35
#
_entry.id   0ef3e0d3f2d08e668d3e0b551cbc9b35
#
_cell.length_a   1.000
_cell.length_b   1.000
_cell.length_c   1.000
_cell.angle_alpha   90.00
_cell.angle_beta   90.00
_cell.angle_gamma   90.00
#
_symmetry.space_group_name_H-M   'P 1'
#
loop_
_entity.id
_entity.type
_entity.pdbx_description
1 polymer ?
#
loop_
_entity_poly.entity_id
_entity_poly.type
_entity_poly.pdbx_seq_one_letter_code
_entity_poly.pdbx_strand_id
1 'polypeptide(L)'
;MKRKAMTESHILIKNFGFSKSDALRQGWKLAHVTHAMRTRKYVIFEFLKTDGKTIRRAMGTLHPLFTPPVRGLRTPPPSTQVFFDAEKGEWRSFRKSNFLRILM
;
A
#
# COMPACT_ATOMS: atom_id res chain seq x y z
N MET A 1 13.82 -5.75 2.34
CA MET A 1 12.93 -4.58 2.51
C MET A 1 13.58 -3.24 2.26
N LYS A 2 14.88 -3.11 2.51
CA LYS A 2 15.57 -1.83 2.32
C LYS A 2 15.43 -1.27 0.90
N ARG A 3 15.59 -2.11 -0.12
CA ARG A 3 15.45 -1.69 -1.52
C ARG A 3 14.05 -1.19 -1.83
N LYS A 4 13.03 -1.88 -1.33
CA LYS A 4 11.63 -1.47 -1.50
C LYS A 4 11.37 -0.13 -0.81
N ALA A 5 11.87 0.06 0.41
CA ALA A 5 11.72 1.31 1.14
C ALA A 5 12.38 2.49 0.39
N MET A 6 13.55 2.27 -0.19
CA MET A 6 14.25 3.29 -0.97
C MET A 6 13.47 3.64 -2.24
N THR A 7 12.98 2.64 -2.96
CA THR A 7 12.17 2.86 -4.16
C THR A 7 10.90 3.66 -3.83
N GLU A 8 10.20 3.27 -2.75
CA GLU A 8 8.99 3.96 -2.34
C GLU A 8 9.29 5.41 -1.90
N SER A 9 10.42 5.64 -1.23
CA SER A 9 10.78 6.99 -0.80
C SER A 9 11.01 7.92 -1.99
N HIS A 10 11.64 7.42 -3.06
CA HIS A 10 11.82 8.22 -4.28
C HIS A 10 10.50 8.59 -4.93
N ILE A 11 9.55 7.66 -4.95
CA ILE A 11 8.20 7.91 -5.47
C ILE A 11 7.50 8.99 -4.64
N LEU A 12 7.61 8.92 -3.32
CA LEU A 12 6.98 9.88 -2.41
C LEU A 12 7.55 11.29 -2.59
N ILE A 13 8.85 11.39 -2.79
CA ILE A 13 9.49 12.69 -3.05
C ILE A 13 9.00 13.25 -4.39
N LYS A 14 9.05 12.43 -5.43
CA LYS A 14 8.74 12.86 -6.79
C LYS A 14 7.26 13.17 -6.99
N ASN A 15 6.37 12.34 -6.46
CA ASN A 15 4.93 12.45 -6.75
C ASN A 15 4.14 13.23 -5.70
N PHE A 16 4.65 13.34 -4.48
CA PHE A 16 3.92 13.98 -3.38
C PHE A 16 4.70 15.10 -2.70
N GLY A 17 5.92 15.38 -3.12
CA GLY A 17 6.72 16.45 -2.54
C GLY A 17 7.19 16.21 -1.11
N PHE A 18 7.31 14.96 -0.68
CA PHE A 18 7.80 14.64 0.66
C PHE A 18 9.23 15.10 0.86
N SER A 19 9.58 15.51 2.08
CA SER A 19 10.97 15.67 2.47
C SER A 19 11.67 14.31 2.48
N LYS A 20 13.00 14.30 2.42
CA LYS A 20 13.76 13.04 2.44
C LYS A 20 13.46 12.20 3.67
N SER A 21 13.42 12.82 4.86
CA SER A 21 13.17 12.09 6.11
C SER A 21 11.75 11.53 6.18
N ASP A 22 10.75 12.32 5.78
CA ASP A 22 9.36 11.85 5.76
C ASP A 22 9.15 10.77 4.71
N ALA A 23 9.76 10.93 3.52
CA ALA A 23 9.67 9.95 2.46
C ALA A 23 10.28 8.61 2.88
N LEU A 24 11.42 8.65 3.56
CA LEU A 24 12.09 7.43 4.02
C LEU A 24 11.25 6.71 5.08
N ARG A 25 10.70 7.45 6.01
CA ARG A 25 9.83 6.92 7.06
C ARG A 25 8.59 6.26 6.46
N GLN A 26 7.91 6.96 5.55
CA GLN A 26 6.73 6.43 4.87
C GLN A 26 7.08 5.26 3.94
N GLY A 27 8.24 5.34 3.28
CA GLY A 27 8.72 4.26 2.43
C GLY A 27 8.92 2.94 3.19
N TRP A 28 9.43 3.00 4.41
CA TRP A 28 9.57 1.82 5.26
C TRP A 28 8.20 1.25 5.65
N LYS A 29 7.24 2.11 5.98
CA LYS A 29 5.86 1.67 6.26
C LYS A 29 5.26 0.92 5.08
N LEU A 30 5.44 1.45 3.87
CA LEU A 30 4.93 0.82 2.65
C LEU A 30 5.63 -0.51 2.37
N ALA A 31 6.94 -0.58 2.58
CA ALA A 31 7.70 -1.82 2.43
C ALA A 31 7.20 -2.89 3.40
N HIS A 32 6.95 -2.53 4.65
CA HIS A 32 6.44 -3.44 5.66
C HIS A 32 5.04 -3.96 5.31
N VAL A 33 4.12 -3.09 4.92
CA VAL A 33 2.75 -3.52 4.62
C VAL A 33 2.70 -4.38 3.36
N THR A 34 3.46 -4.06 2.33
CA THR A 34 3.48 -4.88 1.11
C THR A 34 4.11 -6.25 1.38
N HIS A 35 5.18 -6.31 2.16
CA HIS A 35 5.79 -7.57 2.56
C HIS A 35 4.80 -8.43 3.35
N ALA A 36 4.13 -7.83 4.33
CA ALA A 36 3.13 -8.54 5.14
C ALA A 36 1.98 -9.06 4.28
N MET A 37 1.48 -8.26 3.34
CA MET A 37 0.41 -8.69 2.44
C MET A 37 0.81 -9.84 1.52
N ARG A 38 2.10 -9.93 1.16
CA ARG A 38 2.59 -11.02 0.29
C ARG A 38 2.87 -12.32 1.05
N THR A 39 3.16 -12.23 2.33
CA THR A 39 3.56 -13.39 3.14
C THR A 39 2.47 -13.91 4.05
N ARG A 40 1.47 -13.11 4.34
CA ARG A 40 0.34 -13.49 5.20
C ARG A 40 -0.91 -13.71 4.37
N LYS A 41 -1.88 -14.42 4.95
CA LYS A 41 -3.18 -14.62 4.33
C LYS A 41 -3.89 -13.26 4.12
N TYR A 42 -3.81 -12.37 5.12
CA TYR A 42 -4.29 -11.00 5.02
C TYR A 42 -3.64 -10.15 6.11
N VAL A 43 -3.72 -8.83 5.92
CA VAL A 43 -3.21 -7.83 6.88
C VAL A 43 -4.31 -6.80 7.11
N ILE A 44 -4.53 -6.43 8.36
CA ILE A 44 -5.46 -5.36 8.69
C ILE A 44 -4.64 -4.07 8.87
N PHE A 45 -5.02 -3.04 8.14
CA PHE A 45 -4.30 -1.78 8.14
C PHE A 45 -5.24 -0.59 7.95
N GLU A 46 -4.72 0.60 8.21
CA GLU A 46 -5.45 1.85 8.06
C GLU A 46 -4.76 2.77 7.06
N PHE A 47 -5.58 3.48 6.30
CA PHE A 47 -5.11 4.52 5.38
C PHE A 47 -6.15 5.64 5.29
N LEU A 48 -5.70 6.81 4.82
CA LEU A 48 -6.61 7.91 4.58
C LEU A 48 -7.27 7.75 3.22
N LYS A 49 -8.56 8.08 3.14
CA LYS A 49 -9.25 8.15 1.85
C LYS A 49 -8.67 9.30 1.01
N THR A 50 -9.12 9.40 -0.24
CA THR A 50 -8.65 10.44 -1.16
C THR A 50 -8.89 11.87 -0.66
N ASP A 51 -9.83 12.07 0.28
CA ASP A 51 -10.06 13.36 0.91
C ASP A 51 -8.92 13.78 1.86
N GLY A 52 -8.02 12.85 2.18
CA GLY A 52 -6.91 13.10 3.09
C GLY A 52 -7.31 13.27 4.55
N LYS A 53 -8.54 12.97 4.92
CA LYS A 53 -9.09 13.21 6.26
C LYS A 53 -9.72 11.98 6.87
N THR A 54 -10.47 11.21 6.09
CA THR A 54 -11.23 10.06 6.58
C THR A 54 -10.35 8.83 6.67
N ILE A 55 -10.23 8.26 7.86
CA ILE A 55 -9.49 7.01 8.08
C ILE A 55 -10.34 5.84 7.64
N ARG A 56 -9.75 4.94 6.85
CA ARG A 56 -10.39 3.71 6.44
C ARG A 56 -9.57 2.52 6.86
N ARG A 57 -10.24 1.52 7.44
CA ARG A 57 -9.64 0.24 7.79
C ARG A 57 -9.94 -0.77 6.69
N ALA A 58 -8.94 -1.56 6.31
CA ALA A 58 -9.10 -2.59 5.29
C ALA A 58 -8.39 -3.87 5.69
N MET A 59 -8.87 -4.97 5.11
CA MET A 59 -8.27 -6.29 5.26
C MET A 59 -7.73 -6.67 3.87
N GLY A 60 -6.43 -6.44 3.65
CA GLY A 60 -5.83 -6.59 2.34
C GLY A 60 -4.82 -7.72 2.24
N THR A 61 -4.66 -8.24 1.04
CA THR A 61 -3.65 -9.27 0.75
C THR A 61 -3.11 -9.09 -0.66
N LEU A 62 -1.87 -9.56 -0.83
CA LEU A 62 -1.21 -9.73 -2.13
C LEU A 62 -0.63 -11.14 -2.25
N HIS A 63 -1.01 -12.02 -1.33
CA HIS A 63 -0.52 -13.40 -1.33
C HIS A 63 -1.09 -14.16 -2.53
N PRO A 64 -0.23 -14.80 -3.36
CA PRO A 64 -0.70 -15.45 -4.59
C PRO A 64 -1.78 -16.50 -4.40
N LEU A 65 -1.80 -17.18 -3.25
CA LEU A 65 -2.79 -18.21 -2.97
C LEU A 65 -4.16 -17.65 -2.57
N PHE A 66 -4.22 -16.36 -2.21
CA PHE A 66 -5.45 -15.76 -1.68
C PHE A 66 -5.96 -14.60 -2.51
N THR A 67 -5.37 -14.39 -3.68
CA THR A 67 -5.81 -13.35 -4.62
C THR A 67 -6.28 -14.00 -5.92
N PRO A 68 -7.36 -13.47 -6.54
CA PRO A 68 -7.78 -13.96 -7.84
C PRO A 68 -6.78 -13.52 -8.92
N PRO A 69 -6.78 -14.19 -10.08
CA PRO A 69 -5.95 -13.73 -11.20
C PRO A 69 -6.35 -12.32 -11.60
N VAL A 70 -5.34 -11.50 -11.85
CA VAL A 70 -5.58 -10.14 -12.33
C VAL A 70 -5.94 -10.23 -13.82
N ARG A 71 -7.15 -9.84 -14.15
CA ARG A 71 -7.59 -9.70 -15.52
C ARG A 71 -7.62 -8.23 -15.86
N GLY A 72 -6.93 -7.84 -16.87
CA GLY A 72 -6.80 -6.45 -17.22
C GLY A 72 -5.37 -6.02 -16.95
N LEU A 73 -4.88 -5.26 -17.87
CA LEU A 73 -3.46 -5.10 -18.04
C LEU A 73 -2.96 -3.72 -17.68
N ARG A 74 -3.76 -2.94 -16.95
CA ARG A 74 -3.29 -1.63 -16.52
C ARG A 74 -2.35 -1.76 -15.35
N THR A 75 -1.12 -1.35 -15.58
CA THR A 75 -0.19 -1.13 -14.48
C THR A 75 -0.67 0.06 -13.67
N PRO A 76 -0.87 -0.08 -12.35
CA PRO A 76 -1.28 1.05 -11.55
C PRO A 76 -0.21 2.14 -11.54
N PRO A 77 -0.59 3.41 -11.37
CA PRO A 77 0.39 4.49 -11.25
C PRO A 77 1.37 4.22 -10.10
N PRO A 78 2.63 4.65 -10.22
CA PRO A 78 3.61 4.45 -9.14
C PRO A 78 3.18 5.04 -7.79
N SER A 79 2.33 6.05 -7.80
CA SER A 79 1.82 6.71 -6.59
C SER A 79 0.75 5.92 -5.85
N THR A 80 0.28 4.82 -6.44
CA THR A 80 -0.85 4.05 -5.93
C THR A 80 -0.41 2.64 -5.55
N GLN A 81 -0.87 2.16 -4.39
CA GLN A 81 -0.67 0.78 -3.96
C GLN A 81 -1.98 0.02 -4.11
N VAL A 82 -1.99 -1.04 -4.92
CA VAL A 82 -3.14 -1.94 -5.07
C VAL A 82 -3.06 -3.08 -4.08
N PHE A 83 -4.24 -3.55 -3.67
CA PHE A 83 -4.36 -4.74 -2.82
C PHE A 83 -5.71 -5.40 -3.09
N PHE A 84 -5.80 -6.68 -2.78
CA PHE A 84 -7.08 -7.39 -2.82
C PHE A 84 -7.74 -7.28 -1.45
N ASP A 85 -8.93 -6.69 -1.42
CA ASP A 85 -9.72 -6.54 -0.19
C ASP A 85 -10.40 -7.86 0.11
N ALA A 86 -9.89 -8.59 1.11
CA ALA A 86 -10.38 -9.92 1.45
C ALA A 86 -11.78 -9.89 2.06
N GLU A 87 -12.16 -8.76 2.66
CA GLU A 87 -13.48 -8.59 3.27
C GLU A 87 -14.55 -8.35 2.21
N LYS A 88 -14.24 -7.52 1.20
CA LYS A 88 -15.19 -7.15 0.15
C LYS A 88 -15.06 -7.99 -1.12
N GLY A 89 -14.00 -8.77 -1.23
CA GLY A 89 -13.78 -9.64 -2.38
C GLY A 89 -13.50 -8.90 -3.67
N GLU A 90 -12.83 -7.75 -3.60
CA GLU A 90 -12.52 -6.96 -4.79
C GLU A 90 -11.16 -6.29 -4.68
N TRP A 91 -10.58 -5.93 -5.83
CA TRP A 91 -9.34 -5.16 -5.88
C TRP A 91 -9.62 -3.71 -5.51
N ARG A 92 -8.76 -3.16 -4.66
CA ARG A 92 -8.83 -1.77 -4.22
C ARG A 92 -7.45 -1.16 -4.22
N SER A 93 -7.37 0.13 -3.91
CA SER A 93 -6.08 0.82 -3.87
C SER A 93 -6.12 1.99 -2.90
N PHE A 94 -4.94 2.44 -2.49
CA PHE A 94 -4.78 3.68 -1.74
C PHE A 94 -3.58 4.45 -2.28
N ARG A 95 -3.55 5.75 -2.03
CA ARG A 95 -2.39 6.56 -2.35
C ARG A 95 -1.27 6.24 -1.37
N LYS A 96 -0.06 6.07 -1.87
CA LYS A 96 1.09 5.72 -1.01
C LYS A 96 1.35 6.76 0.07
N SER A 97 1.04 8.03 -0.18
CA SER A 97 1.14 9.10 0.82
C SER A 97 0.13 8.96 1.95
N ASN A 98 -0.95 8.24 1.72
CA ASN A 98 -2.08 8.14 2.66
C ASN A 98 -2.03 6.93 3.59
N PHE A 99 -1.06 6.06 3.41
CA PHE A 99 -0.93 4.88 4.28
C PHE A 99 -0.59 5.30 5.71
N LEU A 100 -1.30 4.77 6.69
CA LEU A 100 -1.10 5.13 8.10
C LEU A 100 -0.33 4.06 8.87
N ARG A 101 -0.92 2.87 9.03
CA ARG A 101 -0.31 1.85 9.89
C ARG A 101 -0.91 0.47 9.68
N ILE A 102 -0.15 -0.54 10.06
CA ILE A 102 -0.64 -1.92 10.18
C ILE A 102 -1.25 -2.06 11.57
N LEU A 103 -2.44 -2.65 11.64
CA LEU A 103 -3.10 -2.95 12.92
C LEU A 103 -2.83 -4.38 13.36
N MET A 104 -2.90 -5.33 12.42
CA MET A 104 -2.67 -6.75 12.72
C MET A 104 -2.04 -7.46 11.55
#